data_93a981c4ae433ac4aa10ddb7f7d1abdc
#
_entry.id   93a981c4ae433ac4aa10ddb7f7d1abdc
#
_cell.length_a   1.000
_cell.length_b   1.000
_cell.length_c   1.000
_cell.angle_alpha   90.00
_cell.angle_beta   90.00
_cell.angle_gamma   90.00
#
_symmetry.space_group_name_H-M   'P 1'
#
loop_
_entity.id
_entity.type
_entity.pdbx_description
1 polymer ?
#
loop_
_entity_poly.entity_id
_entity_poly.type
_entity_poly.pdbx_seq_one_letter_code
_entity_poly.pdbx_strand_id
1 'polypeptide(L)'
;MSEIQPPNLKVRLYPHQKASVVNMEKLEKFKRITIENRYSCETEFGILGDIPGYGKSYSIIALLLRDKMEWDCSQEYVKNNIRVFNDSVRIIQPSVKKRIKTNLIVCPVSVMKQWSDYLSKAPSLSVFEISTRKHVHNFEVGKHDVVLLNSTKFNEVIDIAGENTVWKRFIFDEAASITIPSMRNINFGFMWLVTATYDYIYSIKGNGHNFLRNFIRSIPYNFLEHFVVKNNDDFIRESFYMPPVETITHQCINPRVLSILRNHIDDETRTMISAGNIKGAITKLGGNIFSTTNLIEIVKKRKAEKITACQQSLEFWEKRDNKKESDQWRERLVTLEAEMREIEDKYKNMLKDDCSICYDQLTNHTMVSCCQNIFCGNCIMKWLQTNHNTCPLCRHVIKPVDLSFIKNENDNEDDKKKLKNKKDVVIDIINNCVARNRKVILFSSYDETFDIIRSQLYENKIDFAELSGHRSVRESKLENFMKGELSVIFLNSRFNGAGINLQIADDIILYHKMAEGLRKQVLGRALRIGRTDPLLVHEFND
;
A
#
# COMPACT_ATOMS: atom_id res chain seq x y z
N MET A 1 4.83 34.92 6.90
CA MET A 1 4.00 33.79 6.41
C MET A 1 2.69 34.22 5.73
N SER A 2 2.18 35.46 5.94
CA SER A 2 1.00 35.98 5.21
C SER A 2 1.23 36.12 3.71
N GLU A 3 2.42 36.47 3.28
CA GLU A 3 2.81 36.65 1.87
C GLU A 3 2.81 35.39 1.01
N ILE A 4 2.67 34.20 1.60
CA ILE A 4 2.76 32.89 0.88
C ILE A 4 1.38 32.45 0.39
N GLN A 5 0.31 32.99 0.94
CA GLN A 5 -1.06 32.73 0.49
C GLN A 5 -1.33 33.36 -0.87
N PRO A 6 -1.61 32.58 -1.95
CA PRO A 6 -2.01 33.19 -3.21
C PRO A 6 -3.37 33.90 -3.05
N PRO A 7 -3.51 35.16 -3.48
CA PRO A 7 -4.77 35.90 -3.32
C PRO A 7 -5.93 35.27 -4.09
N ASN A 8 -5.63 34.62 -5.21
CA ASN A 8 -6.61 33.99 -6.10
C ASN A 8 -6.95 32.54 -5.74
N LEU A 9 -6.46 32.01 -4.60
CA LEU A 9 -6.83 30.71 -4.09
C LEU A 9 -7.95 30.84 -3.07
N LYS A 10 -9.12 30.30 -3.37
CA LYS A 10 -10.33 30.39 -2.50
C LYS A 10 -10.23 29.54 -1.22
N VAL A 11 -9.12 28.83 -1.01
CA VAL A 11 -8.86 28.00 0.18
C VAL A 11 -7.66 28.56 0.93
N ARG A 12 -7.78 28.68 2.26
CA ARG A 12 -6.66 29.08 3.11
C ARG A 12 -5.67 27.94 3.30
N LEU A 13 -4.40 28.17 2.98
CA LEU A 13 -3.33 27.21 3.19
C LEU A 13 -2.95 27.10 4.67
N TYR A 14 -2.73 25.88 5.10
CA TYR A 14 -2.16 25.57 6.41
C TYR A 14 -0.65 25.87 6.48
N PRO A 15 -0.06 26.04 7.69
CA PRO A 15 1.37 26.34 7.84
C PRO A 15 2.30 25.38 7.10
N HIS A 16 2.07 24.06 7.21
CA HIS A 16 2.88 23.07 6.51
C HIS A 16 2.79 23.16 4.99
N GLN A 17 1.59 23.46 4.44
CA GLN A 17 1.41 23.66 3.00
C GLN A 17 2.19 24.88 2.50
N LYS A 18 2.18 25.98 3.28
CA LYS A 18 2.98 27.16 2.97
C LYS A 18 4.48 26.87 3.00
N ALA A 19 4.94 26.08 3.98
CA ALA A 19 6.33 25.63 4.06
C ALA A 19 6.72 24.77 2.84
N SER A 20 5.85 23.82 2.44
CA SER A 20 6.07 23.02 1.22
C SER A 20 6.18 23.90 -0.02
N VAL A 21 5.30 24.91 -0.20
CA VAL A 21 5.35 25.83 -1.33
C VAL A 21 6.68 26.58 -1.37
N VAL A 22 7.13 27.14 -0.24
CA VAL A 22 8.42 27.85 -0.17
C VAL A 22 9.60 26.96 -0.54
N ASN A 23 9.61 25.72 -0.05
CA ASN A 23 10.69 24.79 -0.34
C ASN A 23 10.67 24.35 -1.80
N MET A 24 9.49 24.14 -2.39
CA MET A 24 9.33 23.87 -3.82
C MET A 24 9.82 25.06 -4.68
N GLU A 25 9.42 26.29 -4.34
CA GLU A 25 9.88 27.50 -5.05
C GLU A 25 11.41 27.66 -4.98
N LYS A 26 12.01 27.38 -3.82
CA LYS A 26 13.48 27.41 -3.66
C LYS A 26 14.14 26.39 -4.57
N LEU A 27 13.64 25.15 -4.61
CA LEU A 27 14.20 24.09 -5.45
C LEU A 27 14.07 24.42 -6.93
N GLU A 28 12.92 24.94 -7.38
CA GLU A 28 12.73 25.40 -8.77
C GLU A 28 13.65 26.56 -9.16
N LYS A 29 13.87 27.51 -8.23
CA LYS A 29 14.70 28.68 -8.46
C LYS A 29 16.17 28.34 -8.56
N PHE A 30 16.69 27.58 -7.59
CA PHE A 30 18.13 27.31 -7.51
C PHE A 30 18.53 26.09 -8.35
N LYS A 31 17.61 25.18 -8.64
CA LYS A 31 17.87 23.93 -9.37
C LYS A 31 19.10 23.20 -8.86
N ARG A 32 19.39 23.35 -7.58
CA ARG A 32 20.60 22.84 -6.93
C ARG A 32 20.32 22.48 -5.48
N ILE A 33 20.84 21.36 -5.04
CA ILE A 33 20.87 20.92 -3.64
C ILE A 33 22.32 20.63 -3.23
N THR A 34 22.61 20.84 -1.94
CA THR A 34 23.90 20.45 -1.35
C THR A 34 23.67 19.24 -0.46
N ILE A 35 24.44 18.18 -0.66
CA ILE A 35 24.34 16.92 0.04
C ILE A 35 25.57 16.76 0.93
N GLU A 36 25.38 16.56 2.25
CA GLU A 36 26.43 16.36 3.25
C GLU A 36 27.56 17.42 3.22
N ASN A 37 27.28 18.62 2.76
CA ASN A 37 28.26 19.68 2.52
C ASN A 37 29.44 19.27 1.60
N ARG A 38 29.32 18.16 0.88
CA ARG A 38 30.36 17.61 0.00
C ARG A 38 29.97 17.62 -1.47
N TYR A 39 28.69 17.36 -1.75
CA TYR A 39 28.22 17.24 -3.12
C TYR A 39 27.28 18.38 -3.45
N SER A 40 27.47 19.01 -4.60
CA SER A 40 26.51 19.91 -5.22
C SER A 40 25.82 19.16 -6.36
N CYS A 41 24.50 18.97 -6.25
CA CYS A 41 23.70 18.27 -7.23
C CYS A 41 22.77 19.24 -7.94
N GLU A 42 22.87 19.33 -9.27
CA GLU A 42 21.93 20.11 -10.09
C GLU A 42 20.70 19.23 -10.42
N THR A 43 19.51 19.83 -10.33
CA THR A 43 18.27 19.10 -10.51
C THR A 43 17.17 19.96 -11.12
N GLU A 44 16.42 19.37 -12.04
CA GLU A 44 15.11 19.85 -12.53
C GLU A 44 13.98 18.95 -12.04
N PHE A 45 14.17 18.32 -10.87
CA PHE A 45 13.30 17.29 -10.32
C PHE A 45 13.18 17.42 -8.81
N GLY A 46 11.97 17.20 -8.29
CA GLY A 46 11.67 17.12 -6.87
C GLY A 46 10.50 16.18 -6.57
N ILE A 47 10.39 15.76 -5.33
CA ILE A 47 9.32 14.92 -4.82
C ILE A 47 8.59 15.67 -3.70
N LEU A 48 7.27 15.84 -3.80
CA LEU A 48 6.45 16.32 -2.70
C LEU A 48 5.96 15.12 -1.89
N GLY A 49 6.58 14.92 -0.71
CA GLY A 49 6.49 13.70 0.08
C GLY A 49 5.72 13.81 1.39
N ASP A 50 4.92 14.84 1.64
CA ASP A 50 4.10 14.97 2.85
C ASP A 50 3.13 13.79 3.02
N ILE A 51 2.74 13.51 4.28
CA ILE A 51 1.86 12.39 4.63
C ILE A 51 0.50 12.45 3.90
N PRO A 52 -0.21 11.30 3.74
CA PRO A 52 -1.50 11.26 3.06
C PRO A 52 -2.57 12.09 3.80
N GLY A 53 -3.52 12.67 3.05
CA GLY A 53 -4.67 13.37 3.63
C GLY A 53 -4.43 14.84 3.99
N TYR A 54 -3.19 15.32 3.96
CA TYR A 54 -2.80 16.66 4.42
C TYR A 54 -2.68 17.72 3.31
N GLY A 55 -3.33 17.48 2.17
CA GLY A 55 -3.59 18.51 1.15
C GLY A 55 -2.41 18.87 0.25
N LYS A 56 -1.52 17.94 -0.12
CA LYS A 56 -0.43 18.14 -1.08
C LYS A 56 -0.88 18.82 -2.38
N SER A 57 -2.07 18.48 -2.87
CA SER A 57 -2.63 19.04 -4.11
C SER A 57 -2.82 20.56 -4.01
N TYR A 58 -3.22 21.09 -2.84
CA TYR A 58 -3.32 22.54 -2.64
C TYR A 58 -1.95 23.21 -2.59
N SER A 59 -0.92 22.54 -2.09
CA SER A 59 0.47 23.05 -2.17
C SER A 59 0.92 23.17 -3.62
N ILE A 60 0.60 22.18 -4.47
CA ILE A 60 0.87 22.26 -5.93
C ILE A 60 0.10 23.41 -6.57
N ILE A 61 -1.21 23.55 -6.31
CA ILE A 61 -2.02 24.62 -6.88
C ILE A 61 -1.49 25.99 -6.45
N ALA A 62 -1.07 26.12 -5.20
CA ALA A 62 -0.46 27.35 -4.72
C ALA A 62 0.88 27.66 -5.41
N LEU A 63 1.72 26.66 -5.66
CA LEU A 63 2.94 26.78 -6.45
C LEU A 63 2.64 27.30 -7.87
N LEU A 64 1.60 26.76 -8.51
CA LEU A 64 1.18 27.18 -9.85
C LEU A 64 0.65 28.63 -9.87
N LEU A 65 -0.15 29.02 -8.87
CA LEU A 65 -0.70 30.38 -8.76
C LEU A 65 0.37 31.43 -8.46
N ARG A 66 1.36 31.09 -7.66
CA ARG A 66 2.47 32.01 -7.31
C ARG A 66 3.50 32.11 -8.42
N ASP A 67 3.67 31.07 -9.17
CA ASP A 67 4.44 30.93 -10.41
C ASP A 67 5.77 31.72 -10.45
N LYS A 68 6.64 31.51 -9.45
CA LYS A 68 7.94 32.19 -9.34
C LYS A 68 9.04 31.59 -10.21
N MET A 69 8.74 30.55 -10.96
CA MET A 69 9.68 29.93 -11.89
C MET A 69 9.91 30.86 -13.09
N GLU A 70 11.15 31.24 -13.31
CA GLU A 70 11.56 32.01 -14.51
C GLU A 70 11.34 31.17 -15.77
N TRP A 71 10.41 31.59 -16.64
CA TRP A 71 10.03 30.86 -17.81
C TRP A 71 9.60 31.77 -18.94
N ASP A 72 10.50 31.96 -19.89
CA ASP A 72 10.25 32.82 -21.06
C ASP A 72 9.97 31.92 -22.28
N CYS A 73 8.73 31.97 -22.77
CA CYS A 73 8.30 31.20 -23.95
C CYS A 73 8.80 31.79 -25.28
N SER A 74 9.34 33.03 -25.30
CA SER A 74 9.97 33.61 -26.47
C SER A 74 11.37 33.08 -26.72
N GLN A 75 12.01 32.54 -25.70
CA GLN A 75 13.34 31.94 -25.80
C GLN A 75 13.28 30.44 -26.05
N GLU A 76 14.16 29.99 -26.90
CA GLU A 76 14.36 28.56 -27.15
C GLU A 76 14.93 27.87 -25.90
N TYR A 77 14.52 26.64 -25.68
CA TYR A 77 15.11 25.78 -24.66
C TYR A 77 16.21 24.93 -25.27
N VAL A 78 17.44 25.24 -24.91
CA VAL A 78 18.61 24.47 -25.40
C VAL A 78 19.00 23.45 -24.34
N LYS A 79 18.81 22.17 -24.66
CA LYS A 79 19.27 21.06 -23.84
C LYS A 79 20.52 20.45 -24.47
N ASN A 80 21.62 20.45 -23.72
CA ASN A 80 22.86 19.85 -24.16
C ASN A 80 22.88 18.35 -23.78
N ASN A 81 22.90 17.49 -24.76
CA ASN A 81 23.18 16.06 -24.54
C ASN A 81 24.71 15.90 -24.47
N ILE A 82 25.20 15.65 -23.27
CA ILE A 82 26.65 15.53 -23.02
C ILE A 82 27.01 14.05 -22.92
N ARG A 83 27.92 13.60 -23.77
CA ARG A 83 28.56 12.29 -23.62
C ARG A 83 30.00 12.51 -23.16
N VAL A 84 30.31 11.99 -21.98
CA VAL A 84 31.66 12.07 -21.39
C VAL A 84 32.36 10.74 -21.67
N PHE A 85 33.51 10.79 -22.34
CA PHE A 85 34.36 9.61 -22.62
C PHE A 85 35.47 9.49 -21.56
N ASN A 86 36.02 10.64 -21.18
CA ASN A 86 37.02 10.76 -20.11
C ASN A 86 37.09 12.22 -19.66
N ASP A 87 37.95 12.56 -18.75
CA ASP A 87 38.11 13.92 -18.22
C ASP A 87 38.45 14.98 -19.28
N SER A 88 39.00 14.56 -20.41
CA SER A 88 39.50 15.45 -21.48
C SER A 88 38.59 15.50 -22.70
N VAL A 89 37.68 14.54 -22.90
CA VAL A 89 36.87 14.44 -24.12
C VAL A 89 35.39 14.38 -23.76
N ARG A 90 34.65 15.42 -24.17
CA ARG A 90 33.20 15.54 -24.01
C ARG A 90 32.58 15.91 -25.37
N ILE A 91 31.59 15.15 -25.80
CA ILE A 91 30.77 15.50 -26.97
C ILE A 91 29.51 16.18 -26.46
N ILE A 92 29.27 17.42 -26.90
CA ILE A 92 28.11 18.23 -26.56
C ILE A 92 27.26 18.35 -27.81
N GLN A 93 26.05 17.76 -27.77
CA GLN A 93 25.06 17.87 -28.85
C GLN A 93 23.89 18.72 -28.37
N PRO A 94 23.77 19.98 -28.81
CA PRO A 94 22.65 20.84 -28.47
C PRO A 94 21.38 20.32 -29.13
N SER A 95 20.28 20.34 -28.39
CA SER A 95 18.92 20.08 -28.89
C SER A 95 18.06 21.29 -28.57
N VAL A 96 17.59 21.97 -29.61
CA VAL A 96 16.74 23.16 -29.49
C VAL A 96 15.27 22.73 -29.44
N LYS A 97 14.55 23.22 -28.45
CA LYS A 97 13.15 22.88 -28.19
C LYS A 97 12.32 24.12 -27.91
N LYS A 98 11.00 24.02 -28.10
CA LYS A 98 10.04 25.12 -27.90
C LYS A 98 9.44 25.05 -26.48
N ARG A 99 9.57 26.12 -25.72
CA ARG A 99 8.92 26.28 -24.40
C ARG A 99 7.43 26.59 -24.59
N ILE A 100 6.60 25.96 -23.77
CA ILE A 100 5.18 26.32 -23.63
C ILE A 100 4.88 26.72 -22.18
N LYS A 101 3.88 27.60 -21.98
CA LYS A 101 3.52 28.09 -20.64
C LYS A 101 2.80 27.06 -19.78
N THR A 102 2.35 25.98 -20.38
CA THR A 102 1.44 25.01 -19.77
C THR A 102 2.13 24.14 -18.73
N ASN A 103 1.48 23.99 -17.60
CA ASN A 103 1.81 23.00 -16.58
C ASN A 103 0.97 21.73 -16.83
N LEU A 104 1.61 20.57 -16.90
CA LEU A 104 0.94 19.29 -17.11
C LEU A 104 0.79 18.57 -15.75
N ILE A 105 -0.44 18.34 -15.31
CA ILE A 105 -0.76 17.53 -14.14
C ILE A 105 -1.28 16.18 -14.61
N VAL A 106 -0.57 15.11 -14.30
CA VAL A 106 -0.99 13.73 -14.60
C VAL A 106 -1.42 13.05 -13.31
N CYS A 107 -2.61 12.48 -13.31
CA CYS A 107 -3.16 11.82 -12.13
C CYS A 107 -3.89 10.52 -12.50
N PRO A 108 -4.17 9.62 -11.51
CA PRO A 108 -5.04 8.47 -11.74
C PRO A 108 -6.45 8.90 -12.17
N VAL A 109 -7.11 8.03 -12.92
CA VAL A 109 -8.52 8.22 -13.30
C VAL A 109 -9.42 8.43 -12.06
N SER A 110 -9.11 7.74 -10.96
CA SER A 110 -9.90 7.79 -9.72
C SER A 110 -9.86 9.13 -8.98
N VAL A 111 -8.80 9.95 -9.19
CA VAL A 111 -8.67 11.27 -8.53
C VAL A 111 -8.90 12.44 -9.47
N MET A 112 -9.20 12.19 -10.73
CA MET A 112 -9.42 13.22 -11.74
C MET A 112 -10.48 14.25 -11.31
N LYS A 113 -11.65 13.78 -10.84
CA LYS A 113 -12.72 14.65 -10.34
C LYS A 113 -12.27 15.47 -9.13
N GLN A 114 -11.51 14.87 -8.22
CA GLN A 114 -10.99 15.57 -7.04
C GLN A 114 -10.01 16.67 -7.43
N TRP A 115 -9.12 16.44 -8.41
CA TRP A 115 -8.23 17.47 -8.94
C TRP A 115 -9.00 18.58 -9.62
N SER A 116 -10.04 18.25 -10.41
CA SER A 116 -10.95 19.24 -11.02
C SER A 116 -11.59 20.13 -9.95
N ASP A 117 -12.15 19.51 -8.90
CA ASP A 117 -12.75 20.24 -7.77
C ASP A 117 -11.74 21.14 -7.05
N TYR A 118 -10.49 20.72 -6.90
CA TYR A 118 -9.44 21.52 -6.29
C TYR A 118 -9.01 22.70 -7.19
N LEU A 119 -8.83 22.46 -8.48
CA LEU A 119 -8.47 23.50 -9.45
C LEU A 119 -9.59 24.53 -9.62
N SER A 120 -10.87 24.17 -9.44
CA SER A 120 -11.98 25.13 -9.42
C SER A 120 -11.88 26.20 -8.32
N LYS A 121 -11.07 25.94 -7.28
CA LYS A 121 -10.76 26.92 -6.22
C LYS A 121 -9.67 27.93 -6.62
N ALA A 122 -9.09 27.78 -7.81
CA ALA A 122 -8.08 28.66 -8.39
C ALA A 122 -8.56 29.24 -9.75
N PRO A 123 -9.62 30.07 -9.77
CA PRO A 123 -10.32 30.45 -10.99
C PRO A 123 -9.48 31.31 -11.95
N SER A 124 -8.34 31.82 -11.54
CA SER A 124 -7.41 32.56 -12.40
C SER A 124 -6.57 31.65 -13.31
N LEU A 125 -6.53 30.33 -13.05
CA LEU A 125 -5.86 29.38 -13.92
C LEU A 125 -6.81 28.89 -15.01
N SER A 126 -6.41 29.02 -16.27
CA SER A 126 -7.12 28.37 -17.37
C SER A 126 -6.77 26.88 -17.39
N VAL A 127 -7.77 26.03 -17.13
CA VAL A 127 -7.59 24.58 -17.01
C VAL A 127 -8.26 23.86 -18.18
N PHE A 128 -7.55 22.91 -18.79
CA PHE A 128 -8.12 21.99 -19.79
C PHE A 128 -8.01 20.55 -19.28
N GLU A 129 -9.17 19.89 -19.19
CA GLU A 129 -9.25 18.52 -18.66
C GLU A 129 -9.27 17.48 -19.79
N ILE A 130 -8.40 16.48 -19.70
CA ILE A 130 -8.31 15.39 -20.69
C ILE A 130 -8.58 14.06 -20.00
N SER A 131 -9.79 13.55 -20.18
CA SER A 131 -10.23 12.26 -19.64
C SER A 131 -10.72 11.27 -20.74
N THR A 132 -11.07 11.78 -21.92
CA THR A 132 -11.61 11.00 -23.04
C THR A 132 -10.83 11.26 -24.34
N ARG A 133 -11.01 10.41 -25.35
CA ARG A 133 -10.43 10.64 -26.70
C ARG A 133 -10.94 11.94 -27.33
N LYS A 134 -12.21 12.29 -27.11
CA LYS A 134 -12.77 13.56 -27.60
C LYS A 134 -11.99 14.76 -27.04
N HIS A 135 -11.62 14.72 -25.77
CA HIS A 135 -10.80 15.78 -25.17
C HIS A 135 -9.40 15.82 -25.77
N VAL A 136 -8.81 14.65 -26.09
CA VAL A 136 -7.49 14.59 -26.74
C VAL A 136 -7.52 15.25 -28.12
N HIS A 137 -8.57 15.01 -28.92
CA HIS A 137 -8.73 15.65 -30.24
C HIS A 137 -8.90 17.18 -30.19
N ASN A 138 -9.49 17.69 -29.10
CA ASN A 138 -9.72 19.13 -28.91
C ASN A 138 -8.56 19.81 -28.17
N PHE A 139 -7.49 19.10 -27.89
CA PHE A 139 -6.35 19.62 -27.14
C PHE A 139 -5.47 20.51 -28.04
N GLU A 140 -5.24 21.74 -27.60
CA GLU A 140 -4.34 22.71 -28.24
C GLU A 140 -3.11 22.92 -27.35
N VAL A 141 -1.92 22.64 -27.90
CA VAL A 141 -0.65 22.74 -27.17
C VAL A 141 -0.33 24.19 -26.81
N GLY A 142 -0.03 24.43 -25.52
CA GLY A 142 0.37 25.76 -25.03
C GLY A 142 -0.78 26.75 -24.82
N LYS A 143 -2.04 26.41 -25.06
CA LYS A 143 -3.18 27.32 -24.93
C LYS A 143 -3.53 27.61 -23.46
N HIS A 144 -3.57 26.60 -22.63
CA HIS A 144 -4.01 26.67 -21.25
C HIS A 144 -2.84 26.75 -20.25
N ASP A 145 -3.09 27.31 -19.07
CA ASP A 145 -2.08 27.38 -18.01
C ASP A 145 -1.84 26.02 -17.36
N VAL A 146 -2.92 25.22 -17.28
CA VAL A 146 -2.88 23.87 -16.72
C VAL A 146 -3.60 22.90 -17.65
N VAL A 147 -2.98 21.77 -17.92
CA VAL A 147 -3.62 20.58 -18.51
C VAL A 147 -3.72 19.52 -17.43
N LEU A 148 -4.95 19.17 -17.04
CA LEU A 148 -5.24 18.08 -16.13
C LEU A 148 -5.50 16.82 -16.95
N LEU A 149 -4.63 15.83 -16.82
CA LEU A 149 -4.60 14.65 -17.68
C LEU A 149 -4.73 13.37 -16.87
N ASN A 150 -5.65 12.49 -17.26
CA ASN A 150 -5.64 11.17 -16.69
C ASN A 150 -4.48 10.32 -17.28
N SER A 151 -3.88 9.48 -16.44
CA SER A 151 -2.68 8.70 -16.78
C SER A 151 -2.85 7.80 -18.03
N THR A 152 -4.08 7.36 -18.35
CA THR A 152 -4.35 6.50 -19.50
C THR A 152 -4.24 7.22 -20.86
N LYS A 153 -4.28 8.56 -20.84
CA LYS A 153 -4.19 9.40 -22.03
C LYS A 153 -2.83 10.06 -22.22
N PHE A 154 -1.89 9.75 -21.33
CA PHE A 154 -0.57 10.39 -21.32
C PHE A 154 0.16 10.27 -22.66
N ASN A 155 0.32 9.05 -23.17
CA ASN A 155 1.08 8.83 -24.41
C ASN A 155 0.43 9.54 -25.60
N GLU A 156 -0.92 9.50 -25.73
CA GLU A 156 -1.65 10.17 -26.81
C GLU A 156 -1.39 11.70 -26.80
N VAL A 157 -1.39 12.32 -25.62
CA VAL A 157 -1.17 13.77 -25.46
C VAL A 157 0.29 14.15 -25.72
N ILE A 158 1.25 13.34 -25.27
CA ILE A 158 2.67 13.61 -25.53
C ILE A 158 3.01 13.46 -27.01
N ASP A 159 2.42 12.46 -27.69
CA ASP A 159 2.60 12.28 -29.14
C ASP A 159 2.04 13.51 -29.93
N ILE A 160 0.89 14.09 -29.53
CA ILE A 160 0.34 15.32 -30.12
C ILE A 160 1.23 16.53 -29.84
N ALA A 161 1.73 16.66 -28.61
CA ALA A 161 2.60 17.78 -28.24
C ALA A 161 3.93 17.77 -28.99
N GLY A 162 4.41 16.59 -29.36
CA GLY A 162 5.64 16.35 -30.10
C GLY A 162 6.91 16.44 -29.25
N GLU A 163 7.97 15.84 -29.75
CA GLU A 163 9.25 15.70 -29.02
C GLU A 163 9.97 17.05 -28.77
N ASN A 164 9.66 18.07 -29.54
CA ASN A 164 10.28 19.39 -29.43
C ASN A 164 9.57 20.32 -28.43
N THR A 165 8.49 19.86 -27.80
CA THR A 165 7.75 20.64 -26.81
C THR A 165 8.36 20.47 -25.42
N VAL A 166 8.56 21.60 -24.72
CA VAL A 166 9.00 21.61 -23.30
C VAL A 166 7.89 22.23 -22.46
N TRP A 167 7.31 21.40 -21.62
CA TRP A 167 6.30 21.80 -20.65
C TRP A 167 6.94 22.62 -19.54
N LYS A 168 6.26 23.66 -19.05
CA LYS A 168 6.79 24.47 -17.95
C LYS A 168 7.05 23.61 -16.72
N ARG A 169 6.01 22.88 -16.27
CA ARG A 169 6.12 21.85 -15.22
C ARG A 169 5.46 20.56 -15.66
N PHE A 170 6.05 19.45 -15.25
CA PHE A 170 5.43 18.13 -15.31
C PHE A 170 5.19 17.66 -13.88
N ILE A 171 3.92 17.51 -13.49
CA ILE A 171 3.47 17.13 -12.15
C ILE A 171 2.80 15.77 -12.27
N PHE A 172 3.32 14.75 -11.57
CA PHE A 172 2.77 13.42 -11.61
C PHE A 172 2.30 13.01 -10.21
N ASP A 173 0.99 12.97 -10.03
CA ASP A 173 0.37 12.59 -8.75
C ASP A 173 0.24 11.07 -8.62
N GLU A 174 0.42 10.58 -7.40
CA GLU A 174 0.46 9.15 -7.03
C GLU A 174 1.51 8.34 -7.84
N ALA A 175 2.64 8.96 -8.14
CA ALA A 175 3.69 8.39 -9.02
C ALA A 175 4.20 7.02 -8.57
N ALA A 176 4.23 6.73 -7.27
CA ALA A 176 4.63 5.43 -6.74
C ALA A 176 3.59 4.32 -6.97
N SER A 177 2.33 4.68 -7.21
CA SER A 177 1.21 3.74 -7.30
C SER A 177 0.75 3.46 -8.73
N ILE A 178 1.13 4.31 -9.70
CA ILE A 178 0.63 4.26 -11.07
C ILE A 178 1.74 3.82 -12.02
N THR A 179 1.39 2.93 -12.94
CA THR A 179 2.25 2.56 -14.07
C THR A 179 1.56 2.98 -15.36
N ILE A 180 2.22 3.82 -16.16
CA ILE A 180 1.83 4.10 -17.54
C ILE A 180 2.62 3.14 -18.44
N PRO A 181 1.96 2.19 -19.14
CA PRO A 181 2.65 1.28 -20.02
C PRO A 181 3.40 2.05 -21.13
N SER A 182 4.66 1.66 -21.39
CA SER A 182 5.51 2.29 -22.43
C SER A 182 5.48 3.82 -22.38
N MET A 183 5.60 4.39 -21.19
CA MET A 183 5.51 5.83 -20.96
C MET A 183 6.50 6.59 -21.83
N ARG A 184 5.97 7.49 -22.68
CA ARG A 184 6.75 8.34 -23.59
C ARG A 184 7.68 9.28 -22.83
N ASN A 185 8.78 9.65 -23.49
CA ASN A 185 9.66 10.68 -23.00
C ASN A 185 8.95 12.05 -23.01
N ILE A 186 9.15 12.83 -21.99
CA ILE A 186 8.61 14.18 -21.85
C ILE A 186 9.73 15.16 -21.52
N ASN A 187 9.69 16.37 -22.11
CA ASN A 187 10.60 17.43 -21.75
C ASN A 187 9.87 18.46 -20.86
N PHE A 188 10.53 18.91 -19.84
CA PHE A 188 9.96 19.82 -18.84
C PHE A 188 11.04 20.78 -18.33
N GLY A 189 10.60 21.93 -17.83
CA GLY A 189 11.45 22.86 -17.11
C GLY A 189 11.68 22.42 -15.67
N PHE A 190 10.66 21.81 -15.04
CA PHE A 190 10.77 21.16 -13.74
C PHE A 190 9.76 20.01 -13.59
N MET A 191 10.16 18.91 -12.96
CA MET A 191 9.30 17.77 -12.69
C MET A 191 9.02 17.63 -11.19
N TRP A 192 7.75 17.52 -10.83
CA TRP A 192 7.32 17.19 -9.48
C TRP A 192 6.62 15.84 -9.45
N LEU A 193 7.15 14.91 -8.65
CA LEU A 193 6.43 13.70 -8.29
C LEU A 193 5.72 13.95 -6.95
N VAL A 194 4.42 13.69 -6.92
CA VAL A 194 3.60 13.86 -5.73
C VAL A 194 3.23 12.48 -5.20
N THR A 195 3.71 12.11 -4.03
CA THR A 195 3.41 10.81 -3.42
C THR A 195 3.71 10.86 -1.93
N ALA A 196 2.87 10.21 -1.14
CA ALA A 196 3.10 10.03 0.29
C ALA A 196 4.00 8.82 0.61
N THR A 197 4.28 7.99 -0.40
CA THR A 197 5.07 6.74 -0.28
C THR A 197 6.28 6.79 -1.21
N TYR A 198 7.09 7.83 -1.08
CA TYR A 198 8.28 8.02 -1.93
C TYR A 198 9.30 6.89 -1.79
N ASP A 199 9.34 6.19 -0.65
CA ASP A 199 10.19 5.00 -0.44
C ASP A 199 9.91 3.88 -1.46
N TYR A 200 8.67 3.81 -1.96
CA TYR A 200 8.27 2.82 -2.96
C TYR A 200 8.47 3.25 -4.40
N ILE A 201 9.00 4.45 -4.63
CA ILE A 201 9.14 4.99 -5.99
C ILE A 201 10.11 4.17 -6.86
N TYR A 202 11.11 3.53 -6.25
CA TYR A 202 12.00 2.58 -6.93
C TYR A 202 11.32 1.28 -7.36
N SER A 203 10.19 0.94 -6.75
CA SER A 203 9.41 -0.26 -7.04
C SER A 203 8.47 -0.10 -8.23
N ILE A 204 8.54 1.05 -8.94
CA ILE A 204 7.73 1.30 -10.14
C ILE A 204 7.95 0.17 -11.13
N LYS A 205 6.86 -0.59 -11.38
CA LYS A 205 6.85 -1.70 -12.34
C LYS A 205 6.70 -1.14 -13.76
N GLY A 206 7.32 -1.79 -14.71
CA GLY A 206 7.18 -1.46 -16.13
C GLY A 206 8.12 -2.35 -16.95
N ASN A 207 7.64 -2.84 -18.07
CA ASN A 207 8.45 -3.58 -19.05
C ASN A 207 8.87 -2.64 -20.17
N GLY A 208 10.08 -2.82 -20.70
CA GLY A 208 10.57 -2.08 -21.85
C GLY A 208 10.89 -0.60 -21.59
N HIS A 209 10.67 0.24 -22.61
CA HIS A 209 10.90 1.67 -22.53
C HIS A 209 9.79 2.34 -21.69
N ASN A 210 10.15 2.80 -20.48
CA ASN A 210 9.27 3.57 -19.63
C ASN A 210 10.06 4.75 -19.08
N PHE A 211 9.67 5.97 -19.44
CA PHE A 211 10.38 7.20 -19.07
C PHE A 211 10.58 7.31 -17.57
N LEU A 212 9.52 7.27 -16.78
CA LEU A 212 9.61 7.52 -15.34
C LEU A 212 10.46 6.46 -14.61
N ARG A 213 10.28 5.19 -14.98
CA ARG A 213 11.07 4.10 -14.41
C ARG A 213 12.56 4.27 -14.71
N ASN A 214 12.89 4.59 -15.96
CA ASN A 214 14.28 4.77 -16.37
C ASN A 214 14.89 6.00 -15.71
N PHE A 215 14.11 7.10 -15.60
CA PHE A 215 14.52 8.30 -14.92
C PHE A 215 14.82 8.03 -13.44
N ILE A 216 13.91 7.41 -12.70
CA ILE A 216 14.12 7.12 -11.26
C ILE A 216 15.29 6.17 -11.05
N ARG A 217 15.43 5.13 -11.87
CA ARG A 217 16.55 4.17 -11.74
C ARG A 217 17.90 4.74 -12.11
N SER A 218 17.97 5.84 -12.83
CA SER A 218 19.21 6.55 -13.11
C SER A 218 19.74 7.34 -11.91
N ILE A 219 18.90 7.60 -10.90
CA ILE A 219 19.28 8.28 -9.65
C ILE A 219 19.73 7.22 -8.65
N PRO A 220 20.94 7.30 -8.06
CA PRO A 220 21.34 6.36 -7.01
C PRO A 220 20.38 6.43 -5.80
N TYR A 221 20.10 5.26 -5.22
CA TYR A 221 19.09 5.15 -4.14
C TYR A 221 19.35 6.09 -2.97
N ASN A 222 20.59 6.16 -2.52
CA ASN A 222 21.03 7.02 -1.41
C ASN A 222 20.91 8.52 -1.68
N PHE A 223 20.69 8.94 -2.93
CA PHE A 223 20.50 10.36 -3.27
C PHE A 223 19.04 10.77 -3.36
N LEU A 224 18.11 9.82 -3.55
CA LEU A 224 16.70 10.14 -3.83
C LEU A 224 16.04 10.95 -2.72
N GLU A 225 16.31 10.64 -1.46
CA GLU A 225 15.71 11.31 -0.30
C GLU A 225 16.05 12.81 -0.23
N HIS A 226 17.19 13.22 -0.80
CA HIS A 226 17.59 14.64 -0.85
C HIS A 226 16.73 15.49 -1.80
N PHE A 227 16.03 14.86 -2.74
CA PHE A 227 15.08 15.54 -3.63
C PHE A 227 13.66 15.63 -3.04
N VAL A 228 13.44 15.10 -1.82
CA VAL A 228 12.12 15.06 -1.20
C VAL A 228 11.86 16.35 -0.41
N VAL A 229 10.88 17.11 -0.85
CA VAL A 229 10.27 18.19 -0.08
C VAL A 229 9.23 17.58 0.84
N LYS A 230 9.56 17.47 2.12
CA LYS A 230 8.69 16.89 3.15
C LYS A 230 8.80 17.72 4.42
N ASN A 231 7.67 17.98 5.07
CA ASN A 231 7.63 18.55 6.41
C ASN A 231 7.80 17.46 7.47
N ASN A 232 8.24 17.86 8.65
CA ASN A 232 8.20 16.99 9.82
C ASN A 232 6.74 16.62 10.15
N ASP A 233 6.50 15.35 10.45
CA ASP A 233 5.15 14.83 10.72
C ASP A 233 4.50 15.55 11.93
N ASP A 234 5.27 15.92 12.96
CA ASP A 234 4.76 16.66 14.13
C ASP A 234 4.35 18.08 13.73
N PHE A 235 5.17 18.79 12.94
CA PHE A 235 4.80 20.10 12.41
C PHE A 235 3.53 20.06 11.56
N ILE A 236 3.35 18.98 10.77
CA ILE A 236 2.12 18.80 10.00
C ILE A 236 0.92 18.63 10.94
N ARG A 237 1.05 17.81 11.99
CA ARG A 237 -0.02 17.57 12.97
C ARG A 237 -0.38 18.83 13.77
N GLU A 238 0.60 19.64 14.09
CA GLU A 238 0.41 20.94 14.78
C GLU A 238 -0.24 22.00 13.88
N SER A 239 -0.10 21.87 12.56
CA SER A 239 -0.62 22.83 11.58
C SER A 239 -2.14 22.94 11.59
N PHE A 240 -2.85 21.86 11.95
CA PHE A 240 -4.30 21.85 12.14
C PHE A 240 -4.69 20.60 12.94
N TYR A 241 -5.82 20.68 13.62
CA TYR A 241 -6.36 19.57 14.37
C TYR A 241 -6.85 18.45 13.44
N MET A 242 -6.31 17.25 13.63
CA MET A 242 -6.84 16.02 13.04
C MET A 242 -7.28 15.13 14.20
N PRO A 243 -8.54 14.63 14.21
CA PRO A 243 -9.00 13.72 15.25
C PRO A 243 -8.10 12.48 15.35
N PRO A 244 -7.97 11.88 16.54
CA PRO A 244 -7.13 10.72 16.74
C PRO A 244 -7.64 9.50 15.97
N VAL A 245 -6.73 8.58 15.66
CA VAL A 245 -7.03 7.24 15.19
C VAL A 245 -6.97 6.31 16.39
N GLU A 246 -8.08 5.66 16.67
CA GLU A 246 -8.17 4.64 17.70
C GLU A 246 -8.13 3.26 17.05
N THR A 247 -7.11 2.47 17.37
CA THR A 247 -7.00 1.11 16.86
C THR A 247 -7.49 0.10 17.87
N ILE A 248 -8.46 -0.71 17.46
CA ILE A 248 -9.03 -1.80 18.23
C ILE A 248 -8.55 -3.12 17.61
N THR A 249 -7.75 -3.86 18.36
CA THR A 249 -7.26 -5.17 17.92
C THR A 249 -8.19 -6.26 18.42
N HIS A 250 -8.77 -7.01 17.50
CA HIS A 250 -9.68 -8.12 17.80
C HIS A 250 -8.93 -9.45 17.81
N GLN A 251 -9.21 -10.24 18.82
CA GLN A 251 -8.71 -11.61 18.88
C GLN A 251 -9.72 -12.56 18.23
N CYS A 252 -9.26 -13.36 17.28
CA CYS A 252 -10.08 -14.29 16.54
C CYS A 252 -9.47 -15.69 16.58
N ILE A 253 -10.31 -16.69 16.35
CA ILE A 253 -9.84 -18.07 16.15
C ILE A 253 -9.19 -18.14 14.77
N ASN A 254 -7.94 -18.57 14.74
CA ASN A 254 -7.21 -18.81 13.50
C ASN A 254 -7.61 -20.16 12.88
N PRO A 255 -7.60 -20.28 11.53
CA PRO A 255 -7.75 -21.57 10.88
C PRO A 255 -6.68 -22.55 11.35
N ARG A 256 -7.09 -23.79 11.68
CA ARG A 256 -6.17 -24.88 12.14
C ARG A 256 -4.95 -25.05 11.23
N VAL A 257 -5.14 -24.91 9.93
CA VAL A 257 -4.07 -25.00 8.92
C VAL A 257 -2.96 -23.98 9.17
N LEU A 258 -3.29 -22.77 9.59
CA LEU A 258 -2.30 -21.73 9.91
C LEU A 258 -1.47 -22.10 11.15
N SER A 259 -2.06 -22.77 12.14
CA SER A 259 -1.32 -23.19 13.34
C SER A 259 -0.20 -24.19 13.02
N ILE A 260 -0.42 -25.06 12.04
CA ILE A 260 0.58 -26.05 11.61
C ILE A 260 1.61 -25.42 10.68
N LEU A 261 1.15 -24.62 9.69
CA LEU A 261 1.97 -24.18 8.57
C LEU A 261 2.66 -22.82 8.79
N ARG A 262 2.41 -22.12 9.90
CA ARG A 262 2.86 -20.73 10.12
C ARG A 262 4.35 -20.51 9.84
N ASN A 263 5.22 -21.43 10.25
CA ASN A 263 6.67 -21.32 10.06
C ASN A 263 7.16 -21.89 8.71
N HIS A 264 6.28 -22.54 7.95
CA HIS A 264 6.64 -23.31 6.75
C HIS A 264 6.11 -22.69 5.46
N ILE A 265 5.37 -21.57 5.56
CA ILE A 265 4.82 -20.80 4.45
C ILE A 265 5.22 -19.32 4.58
N ASP A 266 5.30 -18.63 3.45
CA ASP A 266 5.59 -17.20 3.42
C ASP A 266 4.43 -16.35 3.93
N ASP A 267 4.72 -15.09 4.28
CA ASP A 267 3.74 -14.15 4.84
C ASP A 267 2.56 -13.88 3.90
N GLU A 268 2.79 -13.89 2.59
CA GLU A 268 1.73 -13.67 1.61
C GLU A 268 0.77 -14.88 1.58
N THR A 269 1.28 -16.11 1.58
CA THR A 269 0.46 -17.32 1.66
C THR A 269 -0.33 -17.37 2.96
N ARG A 270 0.28 -16.97 4.08
CA ARG A 270 -0.37 -16.85 5.38
C ARG A 270 -1.53 -15.87 5.32
N THR A 271 -1.30 -14.69 4.74
CA THR A 271 -2.32 -13.65 4.56
C THR A 271 -3.46 -14.13 3.67
N MET A 272 -3.17 -14.89 2.58
CA MET A 272 -4.19 -15.49 1.73
C MET A 272 -5.10 -16.44 2.51
N ILE A 273 -4.52 -17.31 3.32
CA ILE A 273 -5.28 -18.28 4.14
C ILE A 273 -6.14 -17.56 5.18
N SER A 274 -5.56 -16.56 5.88
CA SER A 274 -6.29 -15.75 6.87
C SER A 274 -7.44 -14.94 6.24
N ALA A 275 -7.29 -14.53 4.99
CA ALA A 275 -8.31 -13.81 4.23
C ALA A 275 -9.37 -14.71 3.56
N GLY A 276 -9.26 -16.05 3.71
CA GLY A 276 -10.17 -17.00 3.08
C GLY A 276 -9.85 -17.33 1.62
N ASN A 277 -8.77 -16.77 1.06
CA ASN A 277 -8.33 -17.07 -0.30
C ASN A 277 -7.54 -18.39 -0.34
N ILE A 278 -8.21 -19.49 -0.01
CA ILE A 278 -7.61 -20.84 0.02
C ILE A 278 -7.16 -21.28 -1.37
N LYS A 279 -7.95 -20.97 -2.41
CA LYS A 279 -7.59 -21.30 -3.81
C LYS A 279 -6.30 -20.62 -4.25
N GLY A 280 -6.16 -19.33 -3.95
CA GLY A 280 -4.94 -18.57 -4.23
C GLY A 280 -3.73 -19.15 -3.49
N ALA A 281 -3.88 -19.52 -2.21
CA ALA A 281 -2.84 -20.17 -1.43
C ALA A 281 -2.43 -21.53 -2.01
N ILE A 282 -3.39 -22.37 -2.42
CA ILE A 282 -3.14 -23.66 -3.09
C ILE A 282 -2.34 -23.44 -4.38
N THR A 283 -2.79 -22.51 -5.24
CA THR A 283 -2.11 -22.23 -6.52
C THR A 283 -0.70 -21.72 -6.30
N LYS A 284 -0.50 -20.81 -5.35
CA LYS A 284 0.82 -20.28 -5.02
C LYS A 284 1.77 -21.36 -4.48
N LEU A 285 1.23 -22.31 -3.74
CA LEU A 285 1.95 -23.50 -3.28
C LEU A 285 2.08 -24.58 -4.36
N GLY A 286 1.71 -24.34 -5.62
CA GLY A 286 1.83 -25.27 -6.74
C GLY A 286 0.87 -26.46 -6.65
N GLY A 287 -0.18 -26.37 -5.85
CA GLY A 287 -1.22 -27.39 -5.77
C GLY A 287 -2.28 -27.25 -6.87
N ASN A 288 -3.04 -28.32 -7.11
CA ASN A 288 -4.17 -28.30 -8.04
C ASN A 288 -5.46 -27.91 -7.31
N ILE A 289 -6.12 -26.86 -7.77
CA ILE A 289 -7.36 -26.32 -7.17
C ILE A 289 -8.52 -27.32 -7.21
N PHE A 290 -8.48 -28.27 -8.16
CA PHE A 290 -9.53 -29.29 -8.36
C PHE A 290 -9.28 -30.56 -7.54
N SER A 291 -8.16 -30.66 -6.80
CA SER A 291 -7.89 -31.81 -5.94
C SER A 291 -8.48 -31.62 -4.54
N THR A 292 -8.89 -32.71 -3.91
CA THR A 292 -9.32 -32.74 -2.49
C THR A 292 -8.15 -32.64 -1.52
N THR A 293 -6.93 -32.42 -2.03
CA THR A 293 -5.68 -32.40 -1.24
C THR A 293 -5.66 -31.16 -0.36
N ASN A 294 -5.49 -31.32 0.93
CA ASN A 294 -5.43 -30.21 1.85
C ASN A 294 -4.08 -29.46 1.76
N LEU A 295 -4.05 -28.21 2.25
CA LEU A 295 -2.86 -27.36 2.20
C LEU A 295 -1.63 -27.96 2.91
N ILE A 296 -1.85 -28.71 4.00
CA ILE A 296 -0.77 -29.36 4.75
C ILE A 296 -0.08 -30.40 3.87
N GLU A 297 -0.86 -31.21 3.15
CA GLU A 297 -0.31 -32.23 2.24
C GLU A 297 0.44 -31.62 1.06
N ILE A 298 -0.03 -30.49 0.53
CA ILE A 298 0.69 -29.75 -0.53
C ILE A 298 2.05 -29.27 -0.02
N VAL A 299 2.10 -28.69 1.19
CA VAL A 299 3.36 -28.24 1.80
C VAL A 299 4.28 -29.41 2.10
N LYS A 300 3.76 -30.53 2.63
CA LYS A 300 4.52 -31.77 2.85
C LYS A 300 5.12 -32.28 1.55
N LYS A 301 4.32 -32.36 0.47
CA LYS A 301 4.78 -32.82 -0.85
C LYS A 301 5.91 -31.91 -1.39
N ARG A 302 5.77 -30.59 -1.32
CA ARG A 302 6.85 -29.66 -1.74
C ARG A 302 8.12 -29.83 -0.91
N LYS A 303 8.00 -30.07 0.39
CA LYS A 303 9.18 -30.35 1.23
C LYS A 303 9.83 -31.67 0.87
N ALA A 304 9.04 -32.74 0.62
CA ALA A 304 9.56 -34.01 0.15
C ALA A 304 10.31 -33.89 -1.18
N GLU A 305 9.79 -33.11 -2.15
CA GLU A 305 10.47 -32.81 -3.40
C GLU A 305 11.81 -32.08 -3.18
N LYS A 306 11.85 -31.11 -2.23
CA LYS A 306 13.10 -30.41 -1.87
C LYS A 306 14.11 -31.35 -1.18
N ILE A 307 13.66 -32.25 -0.33
CA ILE A 307 14.48 -33.27 0.32
C ILE A 307 15.11 -34.18 -0.74
N THR A 308 14.32 -34.69 -1.68
CA THR A 308 14.81 -35.52 -2.79
C THR A 308 15.85 -34.80 -3.65
N ALA A 309 15.59 -33.54 -4.02
CA ALA A 309 16.54 -32.75 -4.77
C ALA A 309 17.84 -32.46 -3.98
N CYS A 310 17.73 -32.24 -2.68
CA CYS A 310 18.87 -32.07 -1.78
C CYS A 310 19.71 -33.34 -1.66
N GLN A 311 19.07 -34.53 -1.56
CA GLN A 311 19.75 -35.83 -1.56
C GLN A 311 20.49 -36.07 -2.86
N GLN A 312 19.86 -35.80 -4.01
CA GLN A 312 20.53 -35.90 -5.33
C GLN A 312 21.74 -34.96 -5.44
N SER A 313 21.65 -33.76 -4.93
CA SER A 313 22.76 -32.80 -4.91
C SER A 313 23.89 -33.30 -3.99
N LEU A 314 23.57 -33.84 -2.83
CA LEU A 314 24.55 -34.41 -1.92
C LEU A 314 25.30 -35.60 -2.57
N GLU A 315 24.59 -36.55 -3.16
CA GLU A 315 25.18 -37.68 -3.88
C GLU A 315 26.08 -37.22 -5.04
N PHE A 316 25.69 -36.19 -5.76
CA PHE A 316 26.46 -35.61 -6.87
C PHE A 316 27.81 -35.09 -6.40
N TRP A 317 27.85 -34.37 -5.26
CA TRP A 317 29.08 -33.79 -4.74
C TRP A 317 29.94 -34.82 -3.98
N GLU A 318 29.36 -35.80 -3.32
CA GLU A 318 30.06 -36.95 -2.71
C GLU A 318 30.80 -37.75 -3.77
N LYS A 319 30.17 -38.06 -4.93
CA LYS A 319 30.83 -38.73 -6.06
C LYS A 319 32.00 -37.97 -6.66
N ARG A 320 32.10 -36.65 -6.40
CA ARG A 320 33.19 -35.77 -6.87
C ARG A 320 34.21 -35.46 -5.79
N ASP A 321 34.11 -36.09 -4.64
CA ASP A 321 35.00 -35.90 -3.49
C ASP A 321 35.13 -34.42 -3.03
N ASN A 322 34.13 -33.60 -3.28
CA ASN A 322 34.07 -32.22 -2.85
C ASN A 322 33.47 -32.10 -1.44
N LYS A 323 34.32 -32.27 -0.42
CA LYS A 323 33.91 -32.31 0.98
C LYS A 323 33.15 -31.05 1.42
N LYS A 324 33.59 -29.86 0.98
CA LYS A 324 32.97 -28.59 1.37
C LYS A 324 31.51 -28.49 0.91
N GLU A 325 31.27 -28.80 -0.35
CA GLU A 325 29.90 -28.77 -0.91
C GLU A 325 29.05 -29.90 -0.30
N SER A 326 29.59 -31.08 -0.13
CA SER A 326 28.88 -32.22 0.48
C SER A 326 28.43 -31.91 1.91
N ASP A 327 29.29 -31.26 2.73
CA ASP A 327 28.93 -30.86 4.09
C ASP A 327 27.79 -29.84 4.13
N GLN A 328 27.80 -28.83 3.22
CA GLN A 328 26.71 -27.86 3.11
C GLN A 328 25.37 -28.50 2.74
N TRP A 329 25.38 -29.41 1.76
CA TRP A 329 24.16 -30.11 1.35
C TRP A 329 23.64 -31.09 2.42
N ARG A 330 24.56 -31.71 3.20
CA ARG A 330 24.19 -32.57 4.33
C ARG A 330 23.52 -31.75 5.44
N GLU A 331 24.04 -30.59 5.80
CA GLU A 331 23.48 -29.70 6.80
C GLU A 331 22.08 -29.21 6.38
N ARG A 332 21.94 -28.87 5.10
CA ARG A 332 20.64 -28.47 4.52
C ARG A 332 19.63 -29.60 4.52
N LEU A 333 20.07 -30.82 4.23
CA LEU A 333 19.22 -32.01 4.26
C LEU A 333 18.67 -32.28 5.67
N VAL A 334 19.53 -32.23 6.67
CA VAL A 334 19.15 -32.39 8.09
C VAL A 334 18.10 -31.34 8.50
N THR A 335 18.29 -30.10 8.07
CA THR A 335 17.34 -29.00 8.34
C THR A 335 15.97 -29.27 7.70
N LEU A 336 15.94 -29.65 6.42
CA LEU A 336 14.68 -29.94 5.70
C LEU A 336 13.93 -31.14 6.29
N GLU A 337 14.64 -32.18 6.70
CA GLU A 337 14.04 -33.35 7.36
C GLU A 337 13.52 -33.04 8.76
N ALA A 338 14.20 -32.16 9.51
CA ALA A 338 13.71 -31.68 10.80
C ALA A 338 12.42 -30.87 10.64
N GLU A 339 12.36 -29.96 9.66
CA GLU A 339 11.16 -29.18 9.34
C GLU A 339 9.98 -30.07 8.90
N MET A 340 10.26 -31.14 8.15
CA MET A 340 9.21 -32.11 7.75
C MET A 340 8.65 -32.85 8.96
N ARG A 341 9.53 -33.29 9.86
CA ARG A 341 9.14 -33.95 11.12
C ARG A 341 8.32 -33.01 12.00
N GLU A 342 8.70 -31.71 12.07
CA GLU A 342 7.95 -30.72 12.82
C GLU A 342 6.50 -30.59 12.33
N ILE A 343 6.29 -30.55 11.01
CA ILE A 343 4.93 -30.49 10.42
C ILE A 343 4.15 -31.74 10.78
N GLU A 344 4.77 -32.93 10.65
CA GLU A 344 4.11 -34.22 10.93
C GLU A 344 3.75 -34.37 12.41
N ASP A 345 4.65 -33.97 13.31
CA ASP A 345 4.43 -34.05 14.74
C ASP A 345 3.35 -33.06 15.20
N LYS A 346 3.36 -31.84 14.67
CA LYS A 346 2.30 -30.88 14.94
C LYS A 346 0.93 -31.35 14.43
N TYR A 347 0.92 -31.97 13.24
CA TYR A 347 -0.30 -32.53 12.68
C TYR A 347 -0.81 -33.73 13.53
N LYS A 348 0.08 -34.64 13.95
CA LYS A 348 -0.26 -35.75 14.84
C LYS A 348 -0.67 -35.28 16.24
N ASN A 349 0.02 -34.28 16.79
CA ASN A 349 -0.25 -33.74 18.13
C ASN A 349 -1.53 -32.92 18.19
N MET A 350 -1.93 -32.29 17.08
CA MET A 350 -3.27 -31.68 16.97
C MET A 350 -4.41 -32.68 17.09
N LEU A 351 -4.09 -33.95 16.92
CA LEU A 351 -5.04 -35.06 17.03
C LEU A 351 -4.97 -35.77 18.41
N LYS A 352 -3.98 -35.40 19.26
CA LYS A 352 -3.77 -35.94 20.60
C LYS A 352 -3.92 -34.85 21.63
N ASP A 353 -4.83 -35.02 22.51
CA ASP A 353 -5.53 -33.91 23.18
C ASP A 353 -5.22 -33.77 24.66
N ASP A 354 -3.94 -33.63 25.08
CA ASP A 354 -3.61 -33.40 26.48
C ASP A 354 -2.92 -32.04 26.69
N CYS A 355 -3.46 -31.24 27.60
CA CYS A 355 -2.89 -29.98 28.00
C CYS A 355 -1.72 -30.17 28.96
N SER A 356 -0.54 -29.65 28.62
CA SER A 356 0.65 -29.78 29.48
C SER A 356 0.63 -28.90 30.75
N ILE A 357 -0.45 -28.16 31.01
CA ILE A 357 -0.66 -27.40 32.23
C ILE A 357 -1.59 -28.14 33.21
N CYS A 358 -2.74 -28.62 32.76
CA CYS A 358 -3.70 -29.35 33.61
C CYS A 358 -3.62 -30.88 33.47
N TYR A 359 -2.93 -31.37 32.46
CA TYR A 359 -2.80 -32.80 32.14
C TYR A 359 -4.11 -33.50 31.79
N ASP A 360 -5.16 -32.71 31.50
CA ASP A 360 -6.46 -33.17 31.02
C ASP A 360 -6.58 -32.96 29.52
N GLN A 361 -7.61 -33.52 28.90
CA GLN A 361 -7.98 -33.27 27.51
C GLN A 361 -8.04 -31.77 27.22
N LEU A 362 -7.46 -31.37 26.08
CA LEU A 362 -7.45 -29.97 25.65
C LEU A 362 -8.87 -29.42 25.46
N THR A 363 -9.17 -28.34 26.14
CA THR A 363 -10.39 -27.56 25.97
C THR A 363 -10.02 -26.16 25.51
N ASN A 364 -10.81 -25.58 24.59
CA ASN A 364 -10.51 -24.25 24.03
C ASN A 364 -9.05 -24.15 23.57
N HIS A 365 -8.68 -24.95 22.59
CA HIS A 365 -7.31 -25.09 22.08
C HIS A 365 -6.66 -23.74 21.81
N THR A 366 -5.63 -23.40 22.55
CA THR A 366 -4.92 -22.12 22.45
C THR A 366 -3.44 -22.36 22.22
N MET A 367 -2.95 -21.87 21.09
CA MET A 367 -1.55 -21.99 20.71
C MET A 367 -0.77 -20.74 21.08
N VAL A 368 0.46 -20.91 21.57
CA VAL A 368 1.40 -19.81 21.80
C VAL A 368 2.31 -19.60 20.61
N SER A 369 2.56 -18.34 20.24
CA SER A 369 3.34 -18.00 19.04
C SER A 369 4.82 -18.41 19.12
N CYS A 370 5.41 -18.43 20.31
CA CYS A 370 6.84 -18.64 20.51
C CYS A 370 7.32 -20.05 20.19
N CYS A 371 6.60 -21.10 20.60
CA CYS A 371 6.95 -22.50 20.36
C CYS A 371 5.83 -23.30 19.69
N GLN A 372 4.70 -22.63 19.43
CA GLN A 372 3.50 -23.18 18.77
C GLN A 372 2.88 -24.41 19.47
N ASN A 373 3.18 -24.59 20.76
CA ASN A 373 2.50 -25.58 21.57
C ASN A 373 1.08 -25.12 21.93
N ILE A 374 0.22 -26.10 22.16
CA ILE A 374 -1.21 -25.91 22.40
C ILE A 374 -1.51 -26.18 23.88
N PHE A 375 -2.31 -25.33 24.49
CA PHE A 375 -2.79 -25.43 25.87
C PHE A 375 -4.30 -25.21 25.90
N CYS A 376 -4.95 -25.58 26.99
CA CYS A 376 -6.31 -25.11 27.24
C CYS A 376 -6.32 -23.58 27.36
N GLY A 377 -7.28 -22.91 26.73
CA GLY A 377 -7.40 -21.46 26.78
C GLY A 377 -7.44 -20.90 28.19
N ASN A 378 -8.22 -21.56 29.06
CA ASN A 378 -8.30 -21.17 30.47
C ASN A 378 -6.98 -21.42 31.24
N CYS A 379 -6.24 -22.47 30.90
CA CYS A 379 -4.97 -22.78 31.55
C CYS A 379 -3.90 -21.75 31.24
N ILE A 380 -3.70 -21.43 29.96
CA ILE A 380 -2.68 -20.46 29.55
C ILE A 380 -3.04 -19.03 29.99
N MET A 381 -4.32 -18.67 29.99
CA MET A 381 -4.77 -17.37 30.49
C MET A 381 -4.54 -17.24 32.01
N LYS A 382 -4.88 -18.26 32.80
CA LYS A 382 -4.57 -18.30 34.24
C LYS A 382 -3.06 -18.22 34.50
N TRP A 383 -2.27 -18.94 33.69
CA TRP A 383 -0.81 -18.88 33.77
C TRP A 383 -0.27 -17.47 33.61
N LEU A 384 -0.74 -16.74 32.60
CA LEU A 384 -0.34 -15.34 32.38
C LEU A 384 -0.86 -14.38 33.46
N GLN A 385 -2.05 -14.63 34.04
CA GLN A 385 -2.62 -13.82 35.11
C GLN A 385 -1.86 -13.95 36.45
N THR A 386 -1.18 -15.09 36.67
CA THR A 386 -0.37 -15.34 37.88
C THR A 386 1.05 -14.75 37.77
N ASN A 387 1.25 -13.68 37.05
CA ASN A 387 2.53 -12.98 36.79
C ASN A 387 3.61 -13.81 36.07
N HIS A 388 3.26 -14.86 35.39
CA HIS A 388 4.17 -15.59 34.53
C HIS A 388 4.12 -15.01 33.12
N ASN A 389 4.98 -14.06 32.80
CA ASN A 389 5.09 -13.49 31.46
C ASN A 389 5.92 -14.38 30.50
N THR A 390 5.98 -15.69 30.75
CA THR A 390 6.78 -16.63 29.96
C THR A 390 5.98 -17.87 29.58
N CYS A 391 6.32 -18.43 28.43
CA CYS A 391 5.71 -19.69 27.98
C CYS A 391 6.00 -20.84 28.95
N PRO A 392 5.01 -21.64 29.35
CA PRO A 392 5.22 -22.78 30.25
C PRO A 392 6.25 -23.81 29.77
N LEU A 393 6.41 -23.96 28.46
CA LEU A 393 7.31 -24.96 27.86
C LEU A 393 8.66 -24.36 27.44
N CYS A 394 8.68 -23.34 26.57
CA CYS A 394 9.95 -22.81 26.05
C CYS A 394 10.49 -21.61 26.82
N ARG A 395 9.79 -21.11 27.85
CA ARG A 395 10.17 -20.00 28.71
C ARG A 395 10.37 -18.66 27.99
N HIS A 396 10.03 -18.56 26.72
CA HIS A 396 10.05 -17.29 26.00
C HIS A 396 9.00 -16.34 26.55
N VAL A 397 9.31 -15.05 26.57
CA VAL A 397 8.36 -14.02 27.04
C VAL A 397 7.18 -13.98 26.07
N ILE A 398 5.97 -14.14 26.62
CA ILE A 398 4.72 -14.10 25.86
C ILE A 398 3.73 -13.11 26.49
N LYS A 399 2.92 -12.52 25.65
CA LYS A 399 1.82 -11.61 26.02
C LYS A 399 0.49 -12.21 25.54
N PRO A 400 -0.66 -11.76 26.04
CA PRO A 400 -1.95 -12.22 25.54
C PRO A 400 -2.12 -12.10 24.02
N VAL A 401 -1.45 -11.14 23.38
CA VAL A 401 -1.45 -10.96 21.89
C VAL A 401 -0.70 -12.08 21.15
N ASP A 402 0.14 -12.85 21.85
CA ASP A 402 0.91 -13.96 21.29
C ASP A 402 0.13 -15.28 21.32
N LEU A 403 -1.11 -15.27 21.80
CA LEU A 403 -2.00 -16.42 21.88
C LEU A 403 -2.89 -16.49 20.64
N SER A 404 -3.00 -17.67 20.05
CA SER A 404 -3.89 -17.97 18.94
C SER A 404 -4.86 -19.09 19.32
N PHE A 405 -6.15 -18.85 19.18
CA PHE A 405 -7.19 -19.81 19.53
C PHE A 405 -7.54 -20.69 18.32
N ILE A 406 -7.64 -21.98 18.55
CA ILE A 406 -7.91 -22.99 17.52
C ILE A 406 -9.30 -23.57 17.75
N LYS A 407 -10.17 -23.57 16.74
CA LYS A 407 -11.52 -24.15 16.83
C LYS A 407 -11.47 -25.68 16.65
N ASN A 408 -12.09 -26.43 17.55
CA ASN A 408 -12.39 -27.85 17.38
C ASN A 408 -13.80 -28.04 16.83
N GLU A 409 -13.97 -29.00 15.92
CA GLU A 409 -15.30 -29.35 15.36
C GLU A 409 -16.25 -29.98 16.39
N ASN A 410 -15.72 -30.45 17.54
CA ASN A 410 -16.45 -31.16 18.59
C ASN A 410 -16.75 -30.29 19.84
N ASP A 411 -16.51 -28.97 19.80
CA ASP A 411 -16.80 -28.12 20.95
C ASP A 411 -18.31 -27.91 21.10
N ASN A 412 -18.88 -28.46 22.18
CA ASN A 412 -20.28 -28.31 22.56
C ASN A 412 -20.65 -26.87 22.92
N GLU A 413 -21.92 -26.50 22.66
CA GLU A 413 -22.47 -25.14 22.70
C GLU A 413 -22.53 -24.40 24.06
N ASP A 414 -22.02 -24.94 25.17
CA ASP A 414 -22.35 -24.46 26.50
C ASP A 414 -21.44 -23.38 27.12
N ASP A 415 -20.39 -22.91 26.44
CA ASP A 415 -19.51 -21.85 26.94
C ASP A 415 -19.71 -20.50 26.22
N LYS A 416 -20.64 -19.71 26.70
CA LYS A 416 -21.07 -18.39 26.14
C LYS A 416 -20.03 -17.25 26.19
N LYS A 417 -18.75 -17.52 26.37
CA LYS A 417 -17.63 -16.60 26.14
C LYS A 417 -16.66 -17.14 25.10
N LYS A 418 -17.15 -17.83 24.08
CA LYS A 418 -16.29 -18.39 23.02
C LYS A 418 -15.77 -17.30 22.12
N LEU A 419 -14.46 -17.28 21.89
CA LEU A 419 -13.85 -16.50 20.82
C LEU A 419 -14.51 -16.88 19.49
N LYS A 420 -14.85 -15.86 18.70
CA LYS A 420 -15.54 -16.01 17.41
C LYS A 420 -14.52 -16.17 16.28
N ASN A 421 -14.95 -16.76 15.16
CA ASN A 421 -14.19 -16.68 13.91
C ASN A 421 -14.05 -15.22 13.48
N LYS A 422 -12.99 -14.92 12.75
CA LYS A 422 -12.74 -13.59 12.19
C LYS A 422 -13.95 -13.05 11.40
N LYS A 423 -14.57 -13.90 10.59
CA LYS A 423 -15.79 -13.58 9.86
C LYS A 423 -16.91 -13.09 10.79
N ASP A 424 -17.21 -13.85 11.84
CA ASP A 424 -18.29 -13.54 12.77
C ASP A 424 -18.01 -12.23 13.54
N VAL A 425 -16.75 -11.99 13.93
CA VAL A 425 -16.34 -10.73 14.56
C VAL A 425 -16.54 -9.55 13.62
N VAL A 426 -16.18 -9.68 12.34
CA VAL A 426 -16.39 -8.62 11.33
C VAL A 426 -17.88 -8.31 11.18
N ILE A 427 -18.72 -9.34 11.13
CA ILE A 427 -20.19 -9.15 11.02
C ILE A 427 -20.74 -8.47 12.27
N ASP A 428 -20.28 -8.86 13.48
CA ASP A 428 -20.68 -8.19 14.72
C ASP A 428 -20.27 -6.71 14.73
N ILE A 429 -19.07 -6.39 14.27
CA ILE A 429 -18.62 -4.99 14.15
C ILE A 429 -19.53 -4.23 13.21
N ILE A 430 -19.79 -4.77 12.01
CA ILE A 430 -20.66 -4.13 11.01
C ILE A 430 -22.08 -3.93 11.59
N ASN A 431 -22.67 -4.97 12.19
CA ASN A 431 -24.00 -4.89 12.80
C ASN A 431 -24.06 -3.78 13.87
N ASN A 432 -23.06 -3.73 14.76
CA ASN A 432 -23.00 -2.73 15.83
C ASN A 432 -22.82 -1.31 15.28
N CYS A 433 -22.03 -1.15 14.21
CA CYS A 433 -21.83 0.15 13.57
C CYS A 433 -23.11 0.62 12.87
N VAL A 434 -23.75 -0.24 12.10
CA VAL A 434 -25.00 0.07 11.39
C VAL A 434 -26.12 0.42 12.37
N ALA A 435 -26.26 -0.35 13.47
CA ALA A 435 -27.24 -0.06 14.53
C ALA A 435 -27.04 1.31 15.18
N ARG A 436 -25.82 1.85 15.16
CA ARG A 436 -25.46 3.19 15.67
C ARG A 436 -25.42 4.25 14.57
N ASN A 437 -25.88 3.94 13.38
CA ASN A 437 -25.84 4.81 12.18
C ASN A 437 -24.42 5.27 11.79
N ARG A 438 -23.41 4.43 12.05
CA ARG A 438 -22.01 4.68 11.69
C ARG A 438 -21.67 4.10 10.31
N LYS A 439 -20.77 4.76 9.61
CA LYS A 439 -20.33 4.38 8.26
C LYS A 439 -19.07 3.53 8.34
N VAL A 440 -19.11 2.36 7.72
CA VAL A 440 -18.05 1.34 7.80
C VAL A 440 -17.41 1.09 6.45
N ILE A 441 -16.10 1.04 6.46
CA ILE A 441 -15.30 0.61 5.31
C ILE A 441 -14.62 -0.71 5.64
N LEU A 442 -14.85 -1.72 4.82
CA LEU A 442 -14.12 -2.99 4.89
C LEU A 442 -13.05 -3.04 3.81
N PHE A 443 -11.78 -3.12 4.22
CA PHE A 443 -10.64 -3.28 3.32
C PHE A 443 -10.10 -4.71 3.32
N SER A 444 -9.93 -5.27 2.12
CA SER A 444 -9.18 -6.51 1.88
C SER A 444 -8.35 -6.39 0.61
N SER A 445 -7.27 -7.15 0.50
CA SER A 445 -6.51 -7.34 -0.74
C SER A 445 -7.05 -8.49 -1.60
N TYR A 446 -8.05 -9.22 -1.10
CA TYR A 446 -8.61 -10.42 -1.71
C TYR A 446 -10.11 -10.30 -1.82
N ASP A 447 -10.63 -10.51 -3.02
CA ASP A 447 -12.08 -10.39 -3.32
C ASP A 447 -12.88 -11.53 -2.65
N GLU A 448 -12.26 -12.70 -2.44
CA GLU A 448 -12.85 -13.84 -1.74
C GLU A 448 -13.29 -13.52 -0.31
N THR A 449 -12.62 -12.57 0.34
CA THR A 449 -13.04 -12.03 1.64
C THR A 449 -14.46 -11.48 1.59
N PHE A 450 -14.77 -10.75 0.51
CA PHE A 450 -16.09 -10.13 0.35
C PHE A 450 -17.18 -11.16 0.09
N ASP A 451 -16.88 -12.23 -0.64
CA ASP A 451 -17.83 -13.33 -0.89
C ASP A 451 -18.27 -13.99 0.43
N ILE A 452 -17.31 -14.18 1.35
CA ILE A 452 -17.58 -14.77 2.66
C ILE A 452 -18.49 -13.87 3.52
N ILE A 453 -18.31 -12.54 3.46
CA ILE A 453 -19.04 -11.56 4.27
C ILE A 453 -20.41 -11.24 3.65
N ARG A 454 -20.49 -11.16 2.32
CA ARG A 454 -21.67 -10.74 1.54
C ARG A 454 -22.91 -11.54 1.88
N SER A 455 -22.81 -12.87 1.95
CA SER A 455 -23.95 -13.74 2.25
C SER A 455 -24.62 -13.40 3.58
N GLN A 456 -23.82 -13.13 4.62
CA GLN A 456 -24.37 -12.79 5.94
C GLN A 456 -24.93 -11.37 6.02
N LEU A 457 -24.39 -10.41 5.27
CA LEU A 457 -24.97 -9.06 5.21
C LEU A 457 -26.35 -9.09 4.53
N TYR A 458 -26.52 -9.92 3.49
CA TYR A 458 -27.85 -10.15 2.89
C TYR A 458 -28.85 -10.77 3.88
N GLU A 459 -28.43 -11.79 4.65
CA GLU A 459 -29.24 -12.40 5.69
C GLU A 459 -29.68 -11.39 6.76
N ASN A 460 -28.75 -10.49 7.14
CA ASN A 460 -28.99 -9.45 8.13
C ASN A 460 -29.70 -8.21 7.56
N LYS A 461 -30.05 -8.20 6.27
CA LYS A 461 -30.69 -7.07 5.55
C LYS A 461 -29.91 -5.75 5.69
N ILE A 462 -28.59 -5.83 5.64
CA ILE A 462 -27.70 -4.66 5.67
C ILE A 462 -27.37 -4.27 4.24
N ASP A 463 -27.61 -3.00 3.90
CA ASP A 463 -27.25 -2.44 2.61
C ASP A 463 -25.76 -2.14 2.56
N PHE A 464 -25.11 -2.69 1.55
CA PHE A 464 -23.68 -2.51 1.29
C PHE A 464 -23.40 -2.33 -0.19
N ALA A 465 -22.25 -1.77 -0.51
CA ALA A 465 -21.75 -1.71 -1.88
C ALA A 465 -20.30 -2.17 -1.95
N GLU A 466 -19.96 -2.93 -2.98
CA GLU A 466 -18.59 -3.24 -3.34
C GLU A 466 -18.13 -2.30 -4.44
N LEU A 467 -16.95 -1.67 -4.26
CA LEU A 467 -16.42 -0.70 -5.20
C LEU A 467 -15.71 -1.40 -6.37
N SER A 468 -16.50 -2.09 -7.17
CA SER A 468 -16.10 -2.85 -8.36
C SER A 468 -16.91 -2.45 -9.58
N GLY A 469 -16.45 -2.87 -10.78
CA GLY A 469 -17.15 -2.65 -12.04
C GLY A 469 -16.74 -1.37 -12.78
N HIS A 470 -17.57 -0.94 -13.74
CA HIS A 470 -17.32 0.23 -14.57
C HIS A 470 -17.27 1.52 -13.74
N ARG A 471 -16.55 2.54 -14.25
CA ARG A 471 -16.30 3.81 -13.56
C ARG A 471 -17.58 4.49 -13.06
N SER A 472 -18.59 4.63 -13.91
CA SER A 472 -19.87 5.28 -13.56
C SER A 472 -20.60 4.57 -12.41
N VAL A 473 -20.55 3.23 -12.39
CA VAL A 473 -21.14 2.42 -11.31
C VAL A 473 -20.40 2.64 -9.99
N ARG A 474 -19.07 2.69 -10.04
CA ARG A 474 -18.25 2.95 -8.85
C ARG A 474 -18.47 4.36 -8.29
N GLU A 475 -18.55 5.37 -9.17
CA GLU A 475 -18.84 6.75 -8.79
C GLU A 475 -20.22 6.88 -8.14
N SER A 476 -21.25 6.24 -8.70
CA SER A 476 -22.59 6.21 -8.10
C SER A 476 -22.61 5.55 -6.72
N LYS A 477 -21.97 4.38 -6.57
CA LYS A 477 -21.88 3.69 -5.27
C LYS A 477 -21.16 4.53 -4.22
N LEU A 478 -20.07 5.21 -4.62
CA LEU A 478 -19.34 6.10 -3.74
C LEU A 478 -20.17 7.33 -3.35
N GLU A 479 -20.90 7.90 -4.30
CA GLU A 479 -21.79 9.03 -4.05
C GLU A 479 -22.90 8.66 -3.05
N ASN A 480 -23.55 7.49 -3.20
CA ASN A 480 -24.55 7.00 -2.27
C ASN A 480 -23.97 6.78 -0.86
N PHE A 481 -22.73 6.26 -0.77
CA PHE A 481 -22.03 6.15 0.51
C PHE A 481 -21.76 7.54 1.12
N MET A 482 -21.27 8.49 0.31
CA MET A 482 -20.98 9.85 0.76
C MET A 482 -22.24 10.63 1.16
N LYS A 483 -23.40 10.37 0.54
CA LYS A 483 -24.69 10.94 0.93
C LYS A 483 -25.29 10.26 2.18
N GLY A 484 -24.71 9.16 2.62
CA GLY A 484 -25.19 8.40 3.77
C GLY A 484 -26.31 7.40 3.47
N GLU A 485 -26.63 7.19 2.19
CA GLU A 485 -27.63 6.21 1.74
C GLU A 485 -27.15 4.76 1.91
N LEU A 486 -25.83 4.56 1.96
CA LEU A 486 -25.19 3.28 2.25
C LEU A 486 -24.40 3.37 3.56
N SER A 487 -24.48 2.34 4.39
CA SER A 487 -23.75 2.26 5.65
C SER A 487 -22.41 1.53 5.53
N VAL A 488 -22.29 0.62 4.56
CA VAL A 488 -21.12 -0.25 4.41
C VAL A 488 -20.59 -0.21 2.99
N ILE A 489 -19.25 -0.06 2.84
CA ILE A 489 -18.59 -0.13 1.55
C ILE A 489 -17.39 -1.09 1.61
N PHE A 490 -17.27 -1.95 0.61
CA PHE A 490 -16.15 -2.89 0.44
C PHE A 490 -15.13 -2.33 -0.55
N LEU A 491 -13.88 -2.29 -0.15
CA LEU A 491 -12.77 -1.79 -0.97
C LEU A 491 -11.66 -2.83 -1.04
N ASN A 492 -11.28 -3.23 -2.25
CA ASN A 492 -10.05 -3.97 -2.44
C ASN A 492 -8.86 -3.01 -2.31
N SER A 493 -8.01 -3.23 -1.30
CA SER A 493 -6.90 -2.35 -0.98
C SER A 493 -5.85 -2.24 -2.11
N ARG A 494 -5.70 -3.26 -2.96
CA ARG A 494 -4.77 -3.25 -4.09
C ARG A 494 -5.24 -2.37 -5.25
N PHE A 495 -6.55 -2.35 -5.52
CA PHE A 495 -7.11 -1.68 -6.69
C PHE A 495 -7.78 -0.34 -6.38
N ASN A 496 -8.39 -0.23 -5.19
CA ASN A 496 -9.16 0.94 -4.78
C ASN A 496 -8.45 1.78 -3.71
N GLY A 497 -7.20 1.43 -3.35
CA GLY A 497 -6.42 2.14 -2.33
C GLY A 497 -6.05 3.58 -2.69
N ALA A 498 -5.98 3.95 -4.00
CA ALA A 498 -5.49 5.25 -4.44
C ALA A 498 -6.63 6.26 -4.74
N GLY A 499 -6.56 7.45 -4.15
CA GLY A 499 -7.25 8.65 -4.60
C GLY A 499 -8.68 8.90 -4.12
N ILE A 500 -9.41 7.90 -3.59
CA ILE A 500 -10.81 8.06 -3.18
C ILE A 500 -10.90 8.85 -1.87
N ASN A 501 -11.88 9.76 -1.76
CA ASN A 501 -12.18 10.47 -0.51
C ASN A 501 -13.29 9.73 0.25
N LEU A 502 -12.99 9.28 1.47
CA LEU A 502 -13.87 8.52 2.35
C LEU A 502 -13.91 9.11 3.76
N GLN A 503 -13.75 10.42 3.89
CA GLN A 503 -13.70 11.10 5.20
C GLN A 503 -14.97 10.95 6.05
N ILE A 504 -16.09 10.55 5.43
CA ILE A 504 -17.36 10.30 6.13
C ILE A 504 -17.36 8.98 6.94
N ALA A 505 -16.41 8.09 6.68
CA ALA A 505 -16.36 6.81 7.36
C ALA A 505 -15.98 6.98 8.84
N ASP A 506 -16.74 6.35 9.72
CA ASP A 506 -16.50 6.32 11.16
C ASP A 506 -15.56 5.19 11.55
N ASP A 507 -15.72 4.04 10.91
CA ASP A 507 -15.00 2.80 11.18
C ASP A 507 -14.33 2.26 9.93
N ILE A 508 -13.09 1.79 10.10
CA ILE A 508 -12.35 1.06 9.07
C ILE A 508 -12.01 -0.33 9.59
N ILE A 509 -12.41 -1.35 8.87
CA ILE A 509 -12.04 -2.74 9.13
C ILE A 509 -10.92 -3.14 8.18
N LEU A 510 -9.74 -3.40 8.70
CA LEU A 510 -8.61 -3.97 7.97
C LEU A 510 -8.64 -5.49 8.15
N TYR A 511 -9.18 -6.20 7.16
CA TYR A 511 -9.48 -7.63 7.31
C TYR A 511 -8.23 -8.50 7.53
N HIS A 512 -7.08 -8.09 7.03
CA HIS A 512 -5.81 -8.80 7.23
C HIS A 512 -4.67 -7.80 7.41
N LYS A 513 -3.53 -8.29 7.89
CA LYS A 513 -2.32 -7.48 8.04
C LYS A 513 -1.89 -6.90 6.70
N MET A 514 -1.54 -5.63 6.67
CA MET A 514 -1.09 -4.90 5.49
C MET A 514 0.32 -4.37 5.69
N ALA A 515 1.05 -4.22 4.57
CA ALA A 515 2.31 -3.47 4.59
C ALA A 515 2.05 -2.03 5.07
N GLU A 516 2.96 -1.48 5.88
CA GLU A 516 2.80 -0.18 6.54
C GLU A 516 2.47 0.96 5.56
N GLY A 517 3.12 0.98 4.40
CA GLY A 517 2.84 1.96 3.34
C GLY A 517 1.40 1.87 2.81
N LEU A 518 0.90 0.65 2.59
CA LEU A 518 -0.47 0.43 2.14
C LEU A 518 -1.48 0.81 3.23
N ARG A 519 -1.20 0.45 4.49
CA ARG A 519 -2.01 0.83 5.64
C ARG A 519 -2.14 2.35 5.76
N LYS A 520 -1.05 3.09 5.67
CA LYS A 520 -1.06 4.58 5.66
C LYS A 520 -1.89 5.15 4.52
N GLN A 521 -1.80 4.57 3.33
CA GLN A 521 -2.62 5.00 2.18
C GLN A 521 -4.11 4.75 2.43
N VAL A 522 -4.47 3.57 2.93
CA VAL A 522 -5.86 3.21 3.23
C VAL A 522 -6.45 4.14 4.28
N LEU A 523 -5.76 4.34 5.42
CA LEU A 523 -6.21 5.25 6.47
C LEU A 523 -6.30 6.70 5.98
N GLY A 524 -5.38 7.16 5.17
CA GLY A 524 -5.38 8.51 4.56
C GLY A 524 -6.57 8.78 3.62
N ARG A 525 -7.43 7.78 3.33
CA ARG A 525 -8.69 8.00 2.62
C ARG A 525 -9.78 8.57 3.53
N ALA A 526 -9.81 8.15 4.79
CA ALA A 526 -10.74 8.64 5.81
C ALA A 526 -10.14 9.78 6.64
N LEU A 527 -8.83 9.77 6.88
CA LEU A 527 -8.10 10.83 7.57
C LEU A 527 -7.81 11.96 6.59
N ARG A 528 -8.71 12.90 6.50
CA ARG A 528 -8.58 14.06 5.61
C ARG A 528 -8.94 15.35 6.33
N ILE A 529 -8.41 16.44 5.81
CA ILE A 529 -8.74 17.81 6.27
C ILE A 529 -10.26 17.99 6.24
N GLY A 530 -10.83 18.43 7.37
CA GLY A 530 -12.26 18.62 7.55
C GLY A 530 -12.97 17.48 8.30
N ARG A 531 -12.24 16.43 8.71
CA ARG A 531 -12.78 15.44 9.64
C ARG A 531 -12.86 16.02 11.06
N THR A 532 -13.99 15.77 11.74
CA THR A 532 -14.26 16.27 13.10
C THR A 532 -14.19 15.16 14.16
N ASP A 533 -14.52 13.93 13.77
CA ASP A 533 -14.70 12.82 14.69
C ASP A 533 -13.53 11.83 14.63
N PRO A 534 -13.20 11.14 15.74
CA PRO A 534 -12.21 10.07 15.77
C PRO A 534 -12.49 8.98 14.74
N LEU A 535 -11.43 8.40 14.20
CA LEU A 535 -11.52 7.26 13.31
C LEU A 535 -11.22 5.99 14.08
N LEU A 536 -12.16 5.05 14.10
CA LEU A 536 -11.93 3.73 14.67
C LEU A 536 -11.37 2.79 13.60
N VAL A 537 -10.28 2.10 13.93
CA VAL A 537 -9.63 1.13 13.04
C VAL A 537 -9.66 -0.24 13.72
N HIS A 538 -10.33 -1.19 13.08
CA HIS A 538 -10.43 -2.56 13.56
C HIS A 538 -9.39 -3.42 12.84
N GLU A 539 -8.50 -4.03 13.60
CA GLU A 539 -7.46 -4.94 13.14
C GLU A 539 -7.61 -6.29 13.82
N PHE A 540 -7.04 -7.33 13.23
CA PHE A 540 -7.16 -8.72 13.71
C PHE A 540 -5.77 -9.29 13.95
N ASN A 541 -5.62 -10.05 15.04
CA ASN A 541 -4.44 -10.86 15.28
C ASN A 541 -4.50 -12.11 14.41
N ASP A 542 -3.60 -12.18 13.40
CA ASP A 542 -3.43 -13.33 12.50
C ASP A 542 -2.34 -14.29 13.02
#